data_202887e733e36020279dae3a47f64921
#
_entry.id   202887e733e36020279dae3a47f64921
#
_cell.length_a   1.000
_cell.length_b   1.000
_cell.length_c   1.000
_cell.angle_alpha   90.00
_cell.angle_beta   90.00
_cell.angle_gamma   90.00
#
_symmetry.space_group_name_H-M   'P 1'
#
loop_
_entity.id
_entity.type
_entity.pdbx_description
1 polymer ?
#
loop_
_entity_poly.entity_id
_entity_poly.type
_entity_poly.pdbx_seq_one_letter_code
_entity_poly.pdbx_strand_id
1 'polypeptide(L)'
;KYMIDLFSGLGGASEAFIRDFEQWNVLRFDNNPLLEDVKNTGITNNMFNDVNIIFNSKYKIELDLIWSSPPCTDFSNAYMAPKNRKRRGEKGFESWEPNFELLENTIKLIKELKPKYWVIENVKGSIKMFEKYLGSPTQIIGSQVLWGNFPFIMTPPGFKKNKSDDNSWSSDPLRANKRAVIPYE
;
A
#
# COMPACT_ATOMS: atom_id res chain seq x y z
N LYS A 1 5.70 -2.24 -21.18
CA LYS A 1 5.10 -2.88 -20.01
C LYS A 1 4.30 -1.86 -19.24
N TYR A 2 3.21 -2.28 -18.60
CA TYR A 2 2.34 -1.41 -17.81
C TYR A 2 2.30 -1.82 -16.35
N MET A 3 2.44 -0.84 -15.46
CA MET A 3 2.29 -1.01 -14.02
C MET A 3 1.26 -0.02 -13.49
N ILE A 4 0.43 -0.50 -12.59
CA ILE A 4 -0.46 0.32 -11.77
C ILE A 4 0.03 0.27 -10.33
N ASP A 5 0.12 1.44 -9.70
CA ASP A 5 0.45 1.60 -8.28
C ASP A 5 -0.74 2.29 -7.58
N LEU A 6 -1.52 1.49 -6.86
CA LEU A 6 -2.72 1.93 -6.12
C LEU A 6 -2.34 2.33 -4.69
N PHE A 7 -2.92 3.43 -4.22
CA PHE A 7 -2.58 4.05 -2.94
C PHE A 7 -1.10 4.42 -2.89
N SER A 8 -0.65 5.03 -4.00
CA SER A 8 0.78 5.17 -4.33
C SER A 8 1.56 6.07 -3.38
N GLY A 9 0.88 6.98 -2.66
CA GLY A 9 1.56 7.97 -1.84
C GLY A 9 2.63 8.73 -2.64
N LEU A 10 3.83 8.81 -2.11
CA LEU A 10 4.98 9.41 -2.82
C LEU A 10 5.59 8.50 -3.91
N GLY A 11 4.97 7.37 -4.21
CA GLY A 11 5.40 6.46 -5.28
C GLY A 11 6.57 5.55 -4.93
N GLY A 12 6.81 5.30 -3.64
CA GLY A 12 7.97 4.51 -3.20
C GLY A 12 8.06 3.11 -3.79
N ALA A 13 6.93 2.46 -4.04
CA ALA A 13 6.88 1.13 -4.64
C ALA A 13 7.23 1.12 -6.14
N SER A 14 6.89 2.19 -6.85
CA SER A 14 6.98 2.27 -8.31
C SER A 14 8.11 3.18 -8.83
N GLU A 15 8.81 3.89 -7.94
CA GLU A 15 9.85 4.86 -8.34
C GLU A 15 10.99 4.23 -9.15
N ALA A 16 11.44 3.04 -8.76
CA ALA A 16 12.49 2.34 -9.49
C ALA A 16 12.06 1.97 -10.92
N PHE A 17 10.79 1.66 -11.15
CA PHE A 17 10.27 1.36 -12.48
C PHE A 17 10.25 2.59 -13.37
N ILE A 18 10.00 3.78 -12.83
CA ILE A 18 10.04 5.04 -13.59
C ILE A 18 11.47 5.46 -13.89
N ARG A 19 12.38 5.33 -12.90
CA ARG A 19 13.74 5.83 -12.99
C ARG A 19 14.67 4.91 -13.77
N ASP A 20 14.59 3.60 -13.49
CA ASP A 20 15.64 2.65 -13.89
C ASP A 20 15.21 1.74 -15.05
N PHE A 21 13.93 1.77 -15.44
CA PHE A 21 13.39 0.88 -16.47
C PHE A 21 12.53 1.62 -17.50
N GLU A 22 13.15 2.21 -18.51
CA GLU A 22 12.49 3.00 -19.57
C GLU A 22 11.33 2.29 -20.28
N GLN A 23 11.32 0.96 -20.29
CA GLN A 23 10.27 0.14 -20.91
C GLN A 23 8.97 0.04 -20.11
N TRP A 24 8.90 0.64 -18.92
CA TRP A 24 7.72 0.61 -18.05
C TRP A 24 6.94 1.91 -18.12
N ASN A 25 5.65 1.78 -18.39
CA ASN A 25 4.68 2.85 -18.27
C ASN A 25 3.98 2.68 -16.91
N VAL A 26 4.26 3.55 -15.98
CA VAL A 26 3.73 3.49 -14.63
C VAL A 26 2.62 4.52 -14.47
N LEU A 27 1.46 4.07 -13.99
CA LEU A 27 0.34 4.90 -13.58
C LEU A 27 0.14 4.76 -12.06
N ARG A 28 0.24 5.86 -11.37
CA ARG A 28 0.01 5.98 -9.93
C ARG A 28 -1.38 6.52 -9.67
N PHE A 29 -2.08 5.99 -8.66
CA PHE A 29 -3.39 6.45 -8.22
C PHE A 29 -3.39 6.67 -6.72
N ASP A 30 -3.87 7.85 -6.31
CA ASP A 30 -4.07 8.19 -4.91
C ASP A 30 -5.28 9.13 -4.80
N ASN A 31 -5.83 9.30 -3.60
CA ASN A 31 -6.91 10.25 -3.36
C ASN A 31 -6.46 11.51 -2.60
N ASN A 32 -5.18 11.58 -2.22
CA ASN A 32 -4.64 12.72 -1.50
C ASN A 32 -4.25 13.85 -2.47
N PRO A 33 -4.95 15.01 -2.48
CA PRO A 33 -4.65 16.11 -3.38
C PRO A 33 -3.26 16.72 -3.20
N LEU A 34 -2.61 16.51 -2.05
CA LEU A 34 -1.23 16.97 -1.81
C LEU A 34 -0.18 16.24 -2.65
N LEU A 35 -0.58 15.19 -3.38
CA LEU A 35 0.29 14.39 -4.24
C LEU A 35 0.17 14.77 -5.72
N GLU A 36 -0.52 15.85 -6.06
CA GLU A 36 -0.73 16.28 -7.46
C GLU A 36 0.57 16.55 -8.23
N ASP A 37 1.62 16.99 -7.53
CA ASP A 37 2.94 17.22 -8.10
C ASP A 37 3.80 15.93 -8.21
N VAL A 38 3.33 14.80 -7.70
CA VAL A 38 4.05 13.53 -7.81
C VAL A 38 3.90 12.97 -9.22
N LYS A 39 5.02 12.79 -9.90
CA LYS A 39 5.06 12.35 -11.31
C LYS A 39 4.22 11.10 -11.55
N ASN A 40 3.45 11.11 -12.62
CA ASN A 40 2.58 10.01 -13.07
C ASN A 40 1.46 9.65 -12.08
N THR A 41 1.06 10.56 -11.18
CA THR A 41 0.00 10.33 -10.20
C THR A 41 -1.32 10.95 -10.68
N GLY A 42 -2.35 10.14 -10.77
CA GLY A 42 -3.74 10.58 -10.94
C GLY A 42 -4.41 10.69 -9.58
N ILE A 43 -4.87 11.90 -9.23
CA ILE A 43 -5.61 12.14 -7.99
C ILE A 43 -7.09 11.86 -8.25
N THR A 44 -7.64 10.86 -7.57
CA THR A 44 -9.02 10.43 -7.75
C THR A 44 -9.59 9.71 -6.53
N ASN A 45 -10.88 9.93 -6.28
CA ASN A 45 -11.66 9.18 -5.31
C ASN A 45 -12.26 7.89 -5.90
N ASN A 46 -12.14 7.68 -7.21
CA ASN A 46 -12.73 6.56 -7.95
C ASN A 46 -11.69 5.66 -8.60
N MET A 47 -10.51 5.50 -7.99
CA MET A 47 -9.34 4.85 -8.61
C MET A 47 -9.65 3.47 -9.23
N PHE A 48 -10.48 2.66 -8.61
CA PHE A 48 -10.83 1.33 -9.14
C PHE A 48 -11.63 1.43 -10.45
N ASN A 49 -12.57 2.39 -10.53
CA ASN A 49 -13.34 2.64 -11.75
C ASN A 49 -12.46 3.23 -12.84
N ASP A 50 -11.60 4.19 -12.51
CA ASP A 50 -10.74 4.86 -13.47
C ASP A 50 -9.74 3.88 -14.08
N VAL A 51 -9.14 3.01 -13.27
CA VAL A 51 -8.27 1.93 -13.73
C VAL A 51 -9.05 0.96 -14.65
N ASN A 52 -10.25 0.57 -14.28
CA ASN A 52 -11.09 -0.29 -15.12
C ASN A 52 -11.40 0.36 -16.47
N ILE A 53 -11.73 1.64 -16.51
CA ILE A 53 -11.97 2.38 -17.77
C ILE A 53 -10.73 2.36 -18.66
N ILE A 54 -9.54 2.60 -18.10
CA ILE A 54 -8.29 2.64 -18.84
C ILE A 54 -7.95 1.27 -19.43
N PHE A 55 -8.00 0.21 -18.65
CA PHE A 55 -7.48 -1.10 -19.04
C PHE A 55 -8.51 -2.03 -19.70
N ASN A 56 -9.81 -1.85 -19.44
CA ASN A 56 -10.89 -2.53 -20.14
C ASN A 56 -11.36 -1.77 -21.39
N SER A 57 -10.64 -0.72 -21.78
CA SER A 57 -10.93 0.01 -23.01
C SER A 57 -10.82 -0.87 -24.25
N LYS A 58 -11.34 -0.39 -25.40
CA LYS A 58 -11.32 -1.08 -26.70
C LYS A 58 -9.94 -1.63 -27.11
N TYR A 59 -8.87 -1.08 -26.54
CA TYR A 59 -7.48 -1.42 -26.90
C TYR A 59 -6.89 -2.57 -26.10
N LYS A 60 -7.58 -3.14 -25.12
CA LYS A 60 -7.15 -4.29 -24.29
C LYS A 60 -5.65 -4.23 -23.95
N ILE A 61 -5.25 -3.21 -23.24
CA ILE A 61 -3.86 -3.06 -22.82
C ILE A 61 -3.53 -4.20 -21.85
N GLU A 62 -2.52 -5.00 -22.17
CA GLU A 62 -2.02 -6.03 -21.25
C GLU A 62 -1.32 -5.37 -20.05
N LEU A 63 -1.79 -5.69 -18.86
CA LEU A 63 -1.27 -5.17 -17.61
C LEU A 63 -0.24 -6.14 -17.04
N ASP A 64 1.00 -5.69 -16.90
CA ASP A 64 2.08 -6.52 -16.39
C ASP A 64 2.07 -6.61 -14.85
N LEU A 65 1.79 -5.50 -14.15
CA LEU A 65 1.87 -5.45 -12.70
C LEU A 65 0.81 -4.54 -12.09
N ILE A 66 0.11 -5.03 -11.06
CA ILE A 66 -0.60 -4.21 -10.08
C ILE A 66 0.16 -4.27 -8.77
N TRP A 67 0.56 -3.11 -8.24
CA TRP A 67 0.99 -2.93 -6.86
C TRP A 67 -0.10 -2.18 -6.11
N SER A 68 -0.45 -2.63 -4.92
CA SER A 68 -1.46 -1.98 -4.08
C SER A 68 -1.00 -1.98 -2.62
N SER A 69 -0.96 -0.78 -2.03
CA SER A 69 -0.60 -0.58 -0.62
C SER A 69 -1.77 0.10 0.12
N PRO A 70 -2.90 -0.59 0.33
CA PRO A 70 -4.06 0.02 0.99
C PRO A 70 -3.70 0.52 2.39
N PRO A 71 -4.32 1.62 2.86
CA PRO A 71 -4.02 2.22 4.15
C PRO A 71 -3.96 1.20 5.29
N CYS A 72 -2.87 1.23 6.06
CA CYS A 72 -2.61 0.28 7.13
C CYS A 72 -3.14 0.73 8.50
N THR A 73 -3.85 1.84 8.60
CA THR A 73 -4.32 2.43 9.85
C THR A 73 -5.14 1.45 10.67
N ASP A 74 -6.02 0.70 10.02
CA ASP A 74 -6.89 -0.29 10.65
C ASP A 74 -6.17 -1.59 11.04
N PHE A 75 -5.01 -1.86 10.47
CA PHE A 75 -4.29 -3.12 10.60
C PHE A 75 -3.00 -2.99 11.41
N SER A 76 -2.55 -1.76 11.67
CA SER A 76 -1.30 -1.51 12.38
C SER A 76 -1.44 -1.75 13.89
N ASN A 77 -0.70 -2.70 14.44
CA ASN A 77 -0.65 -2.94 15.90
C ASN A 77 -0.27 -1.69 16.69
N ALA A 78 0.60 -0.83 16.13
CA ALA A 78 1.00 0.41 16.77
C ALA A 78 -0.13 1.45 16.80
N TYR A 79 -0.98 1.47 15.77
CA TYR A 79 -2.07 2.42 15.64
C TYR A 79 -3.34 1.93 16.34
N MET A 80 -3.69 0.66 16.18
CA MET A 80 -4.95 0.08 16.67
C MET A 80 -4.90 -0.45 18.09
N ALA A 81 -3.69 -0.63 18.69
CA ALA A 81 -3.61 -1.10 20.06
C ALA A 81 -4.46 -0.24 21.00
N PRO A 82 -5.33 -0.83 21.86
CA PRO A 82 -6.26 -0.08 22.71
C PRO A 82 -5.60 1.02 23.54
N LYS A 83 -4.40 0.75 24.06
CA LYS A 83 -3.60 1.75 24.80
C LYS A 83 -3.25 2.99 23.96
N ASN A 84 -3.00 2.82 22.66
CA ASN A 84 -2.65 3.92 21.78
C ASN A 84 -3.87 4.73 21.38
N ARG A 85 -5.00 4.08 21.16
CA ARG A 85 -6.30 4.73 20.91
C ARG A 85 -6.75 5.54 22.13
N LYS A 86 -6.66 4.96 23.34
CA LYS A 86 -6.93 5.67 24.58
C LYS A 86 -6.03 6.91 24.75
N ARG A 87 -4.73 6.78 24.41
CA ARG A 87 -3.79 7.91 24.47
C ARG A 87 -4.15 9.05 23.51
N ARG A 88 -4.76 8.74 22.35
CA ARG A 88 -5.27 9.72 21.39
C ARG A 88 -6.62 10.30 21.77
N GLY A 89 -7.21 9.87 22.89
CA GLY A 89 -8.53 10.34 23.36
C GLY A 89 -9.72 9.75 22.59
N GLU A 90 -9.48 8.71 21.79
CA GLU A 90 -10.55 8.04 21.04
C GLU A 90 -11.51 7.32 21.97
N LYS A 91 -12.81 7.37 21.65
CA LYS A 91 -13.90 6.69 22.38
C LYS A 91 -14.61 5.73 21.44
N GLY A 92 -15.29 4.72 22.01
CA GLY A 92 -16.13 3.79 21.24
C GLY A 92 -15.34 2.77 20.41
N PHE A 93 -14.08 2.51 20.75
CA PHE A 93 -13.24 1.54 20.04
C PHE A 93 -13.48 0.09 20.45
N GLU A 94 -14.31 -0.16 21.46
CA GLU A 94 -14.65 -1.49 21.96
C GLU A 94 -15.42 -2.31 20.91
N SER A 95 -16.22 -1.63 20.06
CA SER A 95 -16.98 -2.23 18.96
C SER A 95 -16.36 -1.97 17.58
N TRP A 96 -15.12 -1.48 17.55
CA TRP A 96 -14.46 -1.17 16.28
C TRP A 96 -14.11 -2.45 15.50
N GLU A 97 -14.43 -2.42 14.22
CA GLU A 97 -14.02 -3.44 13.24
C GLU A 97 -13.21 -2.81 12.10
N PRO A 98 -12.19 -3.50 11.58
CA PRO A 98 -11.40 -3.00 10.46
C PRO A 98 -12.25 -2.94 9.19
N ASN A 99 -12.06 -1.88 8.40
CA ASN A 99 -12.69 -1.78 7.09
C ASN A 99 -11.84 -2.51 6.04
N PHE A 100 -12.45 -3.48 5.36
CA PHE A 100 -11.82 -4.28 4.30
C PHE A 100 -12.20 -3.84 2.88
N GLU A 101 -13.03 -2.83 2.72
CA GLU A 101 -13.58 -2.42 1.42
C GLU A 101 -12.48 -2.16 0.37
N LEU A 102 -11.41 -1.47 0.75
CA LEU A 102 -10.31 -1.17 -0.17
C LEU A 102 -9.53 -2.44 -0.56
N LEU A 103 -9.38 -3.38 0.36
CA LEU A 103 -8.78 -4.69 0.08
C LEU A 103 -9.66 -5.50 -0.88
N GLU A 104 -10.96 -5.57 -0.61
CA GLU A 104 -11.93 -6.32 -1.42
C GLU A 104 -12.02 -5.74 -2.84
N ASN A 105 -12.07 -4.42 -2.98
CA ASN A 105 -12.05 -3.74 -4.26
C ASN A 105 -10.73 -3.98 -5.02
N THR A 106 -9.58 -4.00 -4.33
CA THR A 106 -8.29 -4.37 -4.93
C THR A 106 -8.31 -5.80 -5.47
N ILE A 107 -8.81 -6.75 -4.69
CA ILE A 107 -8.91 -8.16 -5.10
C ILE A 107 -9.85 -8.30 -6.31
N LYS A 108 -10.98 -7.59 -6.29
CA LYS A 108 -11.92 -7.57 -7.41
C LYS A 108 -11.25 -7.05 -8.68
N LEU A 109 -10.56 -5.91 -8.60
CA LEU A 109 -9.83 -5.32 -9.71
C LEU A 109 -8.77 -6.30 -10.29
N ILE A 110 -7.98 -6.95 -9.43
CA ILE A 110 -6.99 -7.96 -9.85
C ILE A 110 -7.66 -9.11 -10.60
N LYS A 111 -8.81 -9.58 -10.13
CA LYS A 111 -9.57 -10.67 -10.79
C LYS A 111 -10.14 -10.25 -12.15
N GLU A 112 -10.55 -9.01 -12.29
CA GLU A 112 -11.11 -8.45 -13.52
C GLU A 112 -10.03 -8.21 -14.57
N LEU A 113 -8.93 -7.54 -14.20
CA LEU A 113 -7.86 -7.15 -15.12
C LEU A 113 -6.84 -8.26 -15.41
N LYS A 114 -6.74 -9.26 -14.53
CA LYS A 114 -5.84 -10.42 -14.65
C LYS A 114 -4.40 -10.03 -15.02
N PRO A 115 -3.75 -9.16 -14.23
CA PRO A 115 -2.39 -8.75 -14.51
C PRO A 115 -1.45 -9.95 -14.49
N LYS A 116 -0.32 -9.87 -15.19
CA LYS A 116 0.71 -10.90 -15.17
C LYS A 116 1.26 -11.13 -13.76
N TYR A 117 1.47 -10.03 -13.03
CA TYR A 117 1.88 -10.03 -11.62
C TYR A 117 1.00 -9.10 -10.79
N TRP A 118 0.84 -9.44 -9.54
CA TRP A 118 0.20 -8.54 -8.58
C TRP A 118 0.86 -8.65 -7.20
N VAL A 119 0.86 -7.54 -6.48
CA VAL A 119 1.35 -7.43 -5.11
C VAL A 119 0.34 -6.62 -4.30
N ILE A 120 -0.07 -7.15 -3.16
CA ILE A 120 -0.76 -6.39 -2.12
C ILE A 120 0.19 -6.29 -0.94
N GLU A 121 0.54 -5.08 -0.53
CA GLU A 121 1.45 -4.79 0.58
C GLU A 121 0.68 -4.28 1.78
N ASN A 122 1.07 -4.73 2.98
CA ASN A 122 0.59 -4.15 4.23
C ASN A 122 1.55 -4.45 5.40
N VAL A 123 1.19 -4.03 6.61
CA VAL A 123 1.98 -4.24 7.83
C VAL A 123 1.75 -5.63 8.44
N LYS A 124 2.67 -6.09 9.29
CA LYS A 124 2.55 -7.39 9.99
C LYS A 124 1.26 -7.57 10.79
N GLY A 125 0.68 -6.49 11.30
CA GLY A 125 -0.59 -6.54 12.02
C GLY A 125 -1.77 -7.03 11.16
N SER A 126 -1.69 -6.85 9.84
CA SER A 126 -2.74 -7.27 8.91
C SER A 126 -2.76 -8.78 8.64
N ILE A 127 -1.70 -9.54 8.94
CA ILE A 127 -1.56 -10.95 8.52
C ILE A 127 -2.81 -11.76 8.86
N LYS A 128 -3.18 -11.82 10.14
CA LYS A 128 -4.36 -12.59 10.58
C LYS A 128 -5.68 -12.10 9.98
N MET A 129 -5.77 -10.81 9.69
CA MET A 129 -6.99 -10.19 9.16
C MET A 129 -7.12 -10.44 7.66
N PHE A 130 -5.99 -10.43 6.92
CA PHE A 130 -5.97 -10.65 5.47
C PHE A 130 -5.98 -12.12 5.08
N GLU A 131 -5.64 -13.04 6.01
CA GLU A 131 -5.53 -14.47 5.75
C GLU A 131 -6.82 -15.06 5.15
N LYS A 132 -7.98 -14.59 5.61
CA LYS A 132 -9.30 -15.04 5.09
C LYS A 132 -9.57 -14.61 3.63
N TYR A 133 -8.85 -13.57 3.14
CA TYR A 133 -9.01 -13.03 1.78
C TYR A 133 -7.90 -13.49 0.84
N LEU A 134 -6.66 -13.57 1.33
CA LEU A 134 -5.45 -13.72 0.52
C LEU A 134 -4.65 -14.98 0.86
N GLY A 135 -5.02 -15.71 1.92
CA GLY A 135 -4.20 -16.80 2.45
C GLY A 135 -2.91 -16.31 3.12
N SER A 136 -1.94 -17.20 3.21
CA SER A 136 -0.64 -16.86 3.80
C SER A 136 0.16 -15.88 2.93
N PRO A 137 0.96 -14.98 3.54
CA PRO A 137 1.83 -14.08 2.80
C PRO A 137 2.79 -14.82 1.87
N THR A 138 3.02 -14.26 0.69
CA THR A 138 4.04 -14.74 -0.26
C THR A 138 5.45 -14.44 0.25
N GLN A 139 5.65 -13.24 0.83
CA GLN A 139 6.95 -12.84 1.37
C GLN A 139 6.80 -11.79 2.47
N ILE A 140 7.73 -11.80 3.44
CA ILE A 140 7.82 -10.78 4.49
C ILE A 140 9.21 -10.14 4.42
N ILE A 141 9.26 -8.81 4.24
CA ILE A 141 10.50 -8.04 4.15
C ILE A 141 10.49 -6.98 5.25
N GLY A 142 11.26 -7.19 6.30
CA GLY A 142 11.27 -6.27 7.45
C GLY A 142 9.92 -6.15 8.13
N SER A 143 9.29 -4.98 8.09
CA SER A 143 7.94 -4.73 8.61
C SER A 143 6.83 -4.91 7.58
N GLN A 144 7.18 -5.01 6.30
CA GLN A 144 6.25 -5.13 5.19
C GLN A 144 5.91 -6.58 4.92
N VAL A 145 4.66 -6.84 4.61
CA VAL A 145 4.11 -8.15 4.28
C VAL A 145 3.52 -8.07 2.89
N LEU A 146 3.91 -8.99 2.03
CA LEU A 146 3.55 -9.01 0.62
C LEU A 146 2.74 -10.27 0.31
N TRP A 147 1.58 -10.09 -0.31
CA TRP A 147 0.78 -11.15 -0.93
C TRP A 147 0.80 -10.96 -2.45
N GLY A 148 0.86 -12.04 -3.20
CA GLY A 148 0.80 -11.94 -4.65
C GLY A 148 1.42 -13.12 -5.40
N ASN A 149 1.42 -12.99 -6.72
CA ASN A 149 2.03 -13.93 -7.66
C ASN A 149 3.29 -13.33 -8.31
N PHE A 150 4.21 -12.84 -7.52
CA PHE A 150 5.44 -12.19 -7.98
C PHE A 150 6.68 -13.05 -7.71
N PRO A 151 7.79 -12.85 -8.48
CA PRO A 151 9.06 -13.51 -8.19
C PRO A 151 9.61 -13.11 -6.82
N PHE A 152 10.32 -14.02 -6.15
CA PHE A 152 10.95 -13.73 -4.87
C PHE A 152 11.83 -12.47 -4.94
N ILE A 153 11.59 -11.52 -4.05
CA ILE A 153 12.33 -10.25 -3.98
C ILE A 153 13.58 -10.49 -3.13
N MET A 154 14.75 -10.43 -3.77
CA MET A 154 16.02 -10.50 -3.06
C MET A 154 16.30 -9.18 -2.34
N THR A 155 16.48 -9.24 -1.03
CA THR A 155 16.93 -8.08 -0.26
C THR A 155 18.46 -8.04 -0.22
N PRO A 156 19.09 -6.87 -0.40
CA PRO A 156 20.54 -6.76 -0.29
C PRO A 156 21.05 -7.25 1.07
N PRO A 157 22.25 -7.85 1.14
CA PRO A 157 22.90 -8.17 2.40
C PRO A 157 23.02 -6.91 3.27
N GLY A 158 22.57 -6.98 4.51
CA GLY A 158 22.62 -5.84 5.43
C GLY A 158 21.29 -5.09 5.63
N PHE A 159 20.22 -5.47 4.93
CA PHE A 159 18.86 -4.94 5.15
C PHE A 159 18.23 -5.40 6.49
N LYS A 160 19.06 -5.80 7.46
CA LYS A 160 18.58 -6.06 8.82
C LYS A 160 18.32 -4.72 9.48
N LYS A 161 17.05 -4.42 9.74
CA LYS A 161 16.67 -3.35 10.67
C LYS A 161 17.42 -3.60 11.98
N ASN A 162 18.32 -2.70 12.39
CA ASN A 162 18.92 -2.76 13.70
C ASN A 162 17.80 -2.73 14.74
N LYS A 163 17.81 -3.65 15.71
CA LYS A 163 16.83 -3.67 16.81
C LYS A 163 16.80 -2.38 17.63
N SER A 164 17.88 -1.59 17.59
CA SER A 164 17.98 -0.27 18.22
C SER A 164 17.08 0.78 17.57
N ASP A 165 16.65 0.60 16.31
CA ASP A 165 15.80 1.56 15.60
C ASP A 165 14.32 1.45 16.00
N ASP A 166 13.90 0.38 16.64
CA ASP A 166 12.49 0.20 17.04
C ASP A 166 12.06 1.13 18.18
N ASN A 167 13.00 1.64 18.98
CA ASN A 167 12.71 2.62 20.05
C ASN A 167 12.85 4.09 19.61
N SER A 168 13.49 4.36 18.47
CA SER A 168 13.76 5.73 17.99
C SER A 168 12.56 6.37 17.27
N TRP A 169 11.56 5.57 16.90
CA TRP A 169 10.40 6.05 16.14
C TRP A 169 9.51 7.05 16.88
N SER A 170 9.50 7.00 18.22
CA SER A 170 8.66 7.87 19.04
C SER A 170 9.37 9.14 19.54
N SER A 171 10.69 9.23 19.39
CA SER A 171 11.49 10.29 19.98
C SER A 171 12.19 11.25 19.00
N ASP A 172 12.06 11.01 17.68
CA ASP A 172 12.63 11.90 16.66
C ASP A 172 11.65 13.05 16.33
N PRO A 173 11.95 14.31 16.75
CA PRO A 173 11.07 15.47 16.50
C PRO A 173 10.83 15.73 15.00
N LEU A 174 11.81 15.42 14.13
CA LEU A 174 11.68 15.60 12.68
C LEU A 174 10.71 14.57 12.05
N ARG A 175 10.60 13.38 12.64
CA ARG A 175 9.62 12.37 12.23
C ARG A 175 8.23 12.65 12.80
N ALA A 176 8.13 13.18 14.01
CA ALA A 176 6.85 13.63 14.55
C ALA A 176 6.25 14.74 13.69
N ASN A 177 7.05 15.72 13.23
CA ASN A 177 6.59 16.77 12.33
C ASN A 177 6.22 16.26 10.93
N LYS A 178 6.91 15.23 10.39
CA LYS A 178 6.52 14.60 9.12
C LYS A 178 5.20 13.82 9.20
N ARG A 179 4.80 13.35 10.41
CA ARG A 179 3.48 12.74 10.63
C ARG A 179 2.34 13.77 10.72
N ALA A 180 2.65 14.99 11.11
CA ALA A 180 1.67 16.06 11.28
C ALA A 180 1.28 16.73 9.94
N VAL A 181 2.00 16.43 8.85
CA VAL A 181 1.84 17.13 7.55
C VAL A 181 0.90 16.42 6.58
N ILE A 182 0.46 15.19 6.88
CA ILE A 182 -0.52 14.47 6.04
C ILE A 182 -1.65 13.97 6.94
N PRO A 183 -2.69 14.76 7.21
CA PRO A 183 -3.92 14.22 7.72
C PRO A 183 -4.60 13.45 6.60
N TYR A 184 -4.67 12.14 6.73
CA TYR A 184 -5.66 11.34 6.02
C TYR A 184 -6.98 11.55 6.78
N GLU A 185 -7.76 12.55 6.38
CA GLU A 185 -9.17 12.67 6.68
C GLU A 185 -10.01 11.99 5.60
#